data_c3be1e7e635689d9c1ad536a8a668bbf
#
_entry.id   c3be1e7e635689d9c1ad536a8a668bbf
#
_cell.length_a   1.000
_cell.length_b   1.000
_cell.length_c   1.000
_cell.angle_alpha   90.00
_cell.angle_beta   90.00
_cell.angle_gamma   90.00
#
_symmetry.space_group_name_H-M   'P 1'
#
loop_
_entity.id
_entity.type
_entity.pdbx_description
1 polymer ?
#
loop_
_entity_poly.entity_id
_entity_poly.type
_entity_poly.pdbx_seq_one_letter_code
_entity_poly.pdbx_strand_id
1 'polypeptide(L)'
;MGFQKGWTVLLPNLIPPTQKGIMIIMQFTDKQLEQLKPNAVENYISELVAYCDKNFPYLKNVMGEQNLREILALSIDKAKESGFTQRGPVQFYINMQIVLGAGFETDPQYPWIYKNLERNNNLPQLERTDRLYLQTKEYLDKIVGEQEKYLFDCANRLQHLTLDNMKVGRRDYIGDVHLMLHDMYPQKYQETEKDTLTALIRTGTEKAYHDYGFEQANHSAMIVLLMFIKGHKFDQDPFCPWANRDKLIKYKGSSNVLAERLEKRAKVWLDAAIKNNPIQRQG
;
A
#
# COMPACT_ATOMS: atom_id res chain seq x y z
N MET A 1 -18.19 -11.93 24.90
CA MET A 1 -17.88 -10.60 25.47
C MET A 1 -16.40 -10.35 25.34
N GLY A 2 -15.98 -9.30 24.62
CA GLY A 2 -14.65 -8.70 24.77
C GLY A 2 -13.53 -9.18 23.86
N PHE A 3 -13.59 -8.94 22.54
CA PHE A 3 -12.39 -8.85 21.69
C PHE A 3 -12.64 -7.84 20.56
N GLN A 4 -12.68 -6.56 20.90
CA GLN A 4 -12.73 -5.45 19.96
C GLN A 4 -11.90 -4.27 20.46
N LYS A 5 -10.59 -4.48 20.69
CA LYS A 5 -9.62 -3.40 20.93
C LYS A 5 -8.25 -3.90 20.50
N GLY A 6 -7.82 -3.58 19.27
CA GLY A 6 -6.47 -3.94 18.83
C GLY A 6 -6.05 -3.52 17.44
N TRP A 7 -6.92 -2.86 16.66
CA TRP A 7 -6.60 -2.59 15.24
C TRP A 7 -6.66 -1.10 14.91
N THR A 8 -5.96 -0.25 15.66
CA THR A 8 -6.45 1.13 15.70
C THR A 8 -5.58 2.17 15.04
N VAL A 9 -4.44 1.88 14.39
CA VAL A 9 -3.60 3.02 14.03
C VAL A 9 -2.92 3.03 12.67
N LEU A 10 -2.40 1.94 12.18
CA LEU A 10 -1.89 1.87 10.79
C LEU A 10 -2.84 1.13 9.85
N LEU A 11 -3.73 0.35 10.42
CA LEU A 11 -4.81 -0.34 9.73
C LEU A 11 -6.12 0.17 10.32
N PRO A 12 -6.71 1.22 9.73
CA PRO A 12 -8.04 1.65 10.14
C PRO A 12 -8.97 0.45 10.04
N ASN A 13 -9.91 0.34 10.95
CA ASN A 13 -10.96 -0.65 10.89
C ASN A 13 -11.36 -0.84 9.44
N LEU A 14 -10.96 -1.96 8.83
CA LEU A 14 -11.49 -2.38 7.54
C LEU A 14 -12.99 -2.49 7.80
N ILE A 15 -13.77 -1.46 7.44
CA ILE A 15 -15.19 -1.43 7.73
C ILE A 15 -15.82 -2.52 6.89
N PRO A 16 -16.53 -3.51 7.49
CA PRO A 16 -17.29 -4.46 6.70
C PRO A 16 -18.31 -3.67 5.86
N PRO A 17 -18.51 -4.02 4.59
CA PRO A 17 -19.36 -3.27 3.65
C PRO A 17 -20.85 -3.23 4.01
N THR A 18 -21.26 -3.81 5.11
CA THR A 18 -22.66 -3.97 5.54
C THR A 18 -23.12 -2.94 6.56
N GLN A 19 -23.03 -1.62 6.27
CA GLN A 19 -23.90 -0.67 6.98
C GLN A 19 -25.16 -0.44 6.14
N LYS A 20 -26.27 -1.04 6.57
CA LYS A 20 -27.63 -0.76 6.05
C LYS A 20 -28.00 0.68 6.42
N GLY A 21 -27.76 1.60 5.49
CA GLY A 21 -28.34 2.95 5.55
C GLY A 21 -29.80 2.90 5.12
N ILE A 22 -30.68 3.59 5.86
CA ILE A 22 -32.08 3.81 5.50
C ILE A 22 -32.11 4.60 4.19
N MET A 23 -32.64 4.00 3.12
CA MET A 23 -32.73 4.65 1.82
C MET A 23 -34.02 5.49 1.77
N ILE A 24 -33.86 6.81 1.83
CA ILE A 24 -34.95 7.73 1.48
C ILE A 24 -35.00 7.79 -0.05
N ILE A 25 -36.08 7.28 -0.64
CA ILE A 25 -36.29 7.31 -2.08
C ILE A 25 -36.80 8.69 -2.46
N MET A 26 -35.90 9.57 -2.91
CA MET A 26 -36.28 10.76 -3.67
C MET A 26 -36.27 10.42 -5.16
N GLN A 27 -37.36 10.74 -5.86
CA GLN A 27 -37.44 10.61 -7.33
C GLN A 27 -36.88 11.89 -7.96
N PHE A 28 -35.80 11.73 -8.72
CA PHE A 28 -35.20 12.81 -9.50
C PHE A 28 -35.43 12.53 -11.01
N THR A 29 -35.56 13.59 -11.78
CA THR A 29 -35.55 13.49 -13.25
C THR A 29 -34.15 13.16 -13.76
N ASP A 30 -34.01 12.54 -14.93
CA ASP A 30 -32.71 12.17 -15.50
C ASP A 30 -31.75 13.37 -15.60
N LYS A 31 -32.27 14.55 -15.94
CA LYS A 31 -31.50 15.78 -16.02
C LYS A 31 -31.00 16.26 -14.64
N GLN A 32 -31.79 16.08 -13.58
CA GLN A 32 -31.37 16.38 -12.21
C GLN A 32 -30.36 15.36 -11.71
N LEU A 33 -30.50 14.08 -12.09
CA LEU A 33 -29.52 13.04 -11.79
C LEU A 33 -28.17 13.31 -12.45
N GLU A 34 -28.16 13.77 -13.71
CA GLU A 34 -26.91 14.16 -14.38
C GLU A 34 -26.20 15.34 -13.75
N GLN A 35 -26.96 16.34 -13.27
CA GLN A 35 -26.40 17.49 -12.54
C GLN A 35 -25.93 17.17 -11.13
N LEU A 36 -26.51 16.14 -10.50
CA LEU A 36 -26.13 15.70 -9.15
C LEU A 36 -24.91 14.78 -9.16
N LYS A 37 -24.61 14.09 -10.26
CA LYS A 37 -23.48 13.15 -10.37
C LYS A 37 -22.11 13.78 -10.00
N PRO A 38 -21.70 14.95 -10.52
CA PRO A 38 -20.45 15.58 -10.13
C PRO A 38 -20.40 15.96 -8.66
N ASN A 39 -21.48 16.52 -8.11
CA ASN A 39 -21.59 16.89 -6.70
C ASN A 39 -21.56 15.67 -5.79
N ALA A 40 -22.18 14.56 -6.20
CA ALA A 40 -22.18 13.32 -5.42
C ALA A 40 -20.79 12.69 -5.34
N VAL A 41 -20.01 12.73 -6.44
CA VAL A 41 -18.62 12.26 -6.47
C VAL A 41 -17.74 13.16 -5.61
N GLU A 42 -17.88 14.48 -5.72
CA GLU A 42 -17.09 15.44 -4.94
C GLU A 42 -17.38 15.32 -3.42
N ASN A 43 -18.64 15.13 -3.06
CA ASN A 43 -19.03 14.87 -1.68
C ASN A 43 -18.41 13.55 -1.16
N TYR A 44 -18.41 12.51 -1.99
CA TYR A 44 -17.80 11.23 -1.62
C TYR A 44 -16.28 11.35 -1.49
N ILE A 45 -15.59 12.09 -2.36
CA ILE A 45 -14.16 12.38 -2.20
C ILE A 45 -13.92 13.13 -0.88
N SER A 46 -14.77 14.09 -0.52
CA SER A 46 -14.64 14.81 0.74
C SER A 46 -14.79 13.91 1.97
N GLU A 47 -15.72 12.95 1.92
CA GLU A 47 -15.87 11.92 2.96
C GLU A 47 -14.63 10.99 3.03
N LEU A 48 -14.08 10.60 1.87
CA LEU A 48 -12.85 9.79 1.81
C LEU A 48 -11.64 10.54 2.35
N VAL A 49 -11.52 11.86 2.09
CA VAL A 49 -10.47 12.70 2.68
C VAL A 49 -10.59 12.72 4.20
N ALA A 50 -11.80 12.96 4.73
CA ALA A 50 -12.05 12.93 6.17
C ALA A 50 -11.76 11.55 6.79
N TYR A 51 -12.11 10.49 6.08
CA TYR A 51 -11.77 9.12 6.44
C TYR A 51 -10.26 8.89 6.50
N CYS A 52 -9.51 9.34 5.48
CA CYS A 52 -8.05 9.24 5.45
C CYS A 52 -7.40 10.09 6.55
N ASP A 53 -7.90 11.29 6.83
CA ASP A 53 -7.39 12.14 7.90
C ASP A 53 -7.51 11.48 9.28
N LYS A 54 -8.61 10.76 9.50
CA LYS A 54 -8.85 10.01 10.74
C LYS A 54 -8.00 8.74 10.84
N ASN A 55 -7.87 7.97 9.75
CA ASN A 55 -7.34 6.61 9.78
C ASN A 55 -5.90 6.49 9.24
N PHE A 56 -5.47 7.42 8.38
CA PHE A 56 -4.14 7.49 7.77
C PHE A 56 -3.60 8.93 7.79
N PRO A 57 -3.50 9.56 8.99
CA PRO A 57 -3.22 11.01 9.09
C PRO A 57 -1.90 11.42 8.42
N TYR A 58 -0.94 10.49 8.31
CA TYR A 58 0.32 10.75 7.63
C TYR A 58 0.16 11.08 6.13
N LEU A 59 -0.88 10.55 5.46
CA LEU A 59 -1.09 10.79 4.02
C LEU A 59 -1.28 12.27 3.72
N LYS A 60 -2.19 12.94 4.45
CA LYS A 60 -2.44 14.38 4.30
C LYS A 60 -1.18 15.20 4.63
N ASN A 61 -0.44 14.79 5.67
CA ASN A 61 0.79 15.49 6.07
C ASN A 61 1.92 15.38 5.06
N VAL A 62 2.04 14.23 4.37
CA VAL A 62 3.11 13.97 3.40
C VAL A 62 2.80 14.55 2.04
N MET A 63 1.56 14.50 1.58
CA MET A 63 1.21 14.87 0.20
C MET A 63 0.35 16.13 0.07
N GLY A 64 -0.24 16.61 1.16
CA GLY A 64 -1.21 17.72 1.16
C GLY A 64 -2.62 17.27 0.76
N GLU A 65 -3.64 18.04 1.16
CA GLU A 65 -5.04 17.71 0.93
C GLU A 65 -5.41 17.66 -0.55
N GLN A 66 -4.92 18.62 -1.35
CA GLN A 66 -5.27 18.71 -2.76
C GLN A 66 -4.78 17.47 -3.54
N ASN A 67 -3.51 17.07 -3.35
CA ASN A 67 -2.97 15.87 -3.97
C ASN A 67 -3.70 14.60 -3.49
N LEU A 68 -4.06 14.54 -2.21
CA LEU A 68 -4.83 13.41 -1.68
C LEU A 68 -6.20 13.30 -2.36
N ARG A 69 -6.91 14.42 -2.58
CA ARG A 69 -8.18 14.44 -3.32
C ARG A 69 -8.03 13.90 -4.74
N GLU A 70 -7.01 14.35 -5.46
CA GLU A 70 -6.72 13.88 -6.83
C GLU A 70 -6.42 12.38 -6.87
N ILE A 71 -5.62 11.88 -5.93
CA ILE A 71 -5.30 10.44 -5.80
C ILE A 71 -6.56 9.63 -5.48
N LEU A 72 -7.41 10.11 -4.59
CA LEU A 72 -8.66 9.44 -4.24
C LEU A 72 -9.63 9.39 -5.43
N ALA A 73 -9.71 10.46 -6.22
CA ALA A 73 -10.50 10.46 -7.45
C ALA A 73 -10.01 9.40 -8.45
N LEU A 74 -8.69 9.33 -8.70
CA LEU A 74 -8.09 8.29 -9.55
C LEU A 74 -8.32 6.87 -8.98
N SER A 75 -8.29 6.72 -7.67
CA SER A 75 -8.52 5.44 -7.00
C SER A 75 -9.98 4.97 -7.12
N ILE A 76 -10.94 5.90 -7.10
CA ILE A 76 -12.35 5.60 -7.40
C ILE A 76 -12.49 5.03 -8.82
N ASP A 77 -11.82 5.63 -9.80
CA ASP A 77 -11.90 5.15 -11.18
C ASP A 77 -11.25 3.77 -11.34
N LYS A 78 -10.11 3.52 -10.71
CA LYS A 78 -9.50 2.18 -10.67
C LYS A 78 -10.40 1.14 -10.00
N ALA A 79 -11.07 1.49 -8.91
CA ALA A 79 -12.02 0.61 -8.26
C ALA A 79 -13.18 0.23 -9.21
N LYS A 80 -13.69 1.20 -9.99
CA LYS A 80 -14.72 0.95 -11.02
C LYS A 80 -14.22 0.00 -12.11
N GLU A 81 -12.98 0.17 -12.58
CA GLU A 81 -12.35 -0.73 -13.56
C GLU A 81 -12.29 -2.18 -13.04
N SER A 82 -12.09 -2.36 -11.72
CA SER A 82 -12.10 -3.66 -11.04
C SER A 82 -13.51 -4.14 -10.64
N GLY A 83 -14.56 -3.42 -11.09
CA GLY A 83 -15.97 -3.79 -10.88
C GLY A 83 -16.51 -3.44 -9.50
N PHE A 84 -15.89 -2.48 -8.79
CA PHE A 84 -16.40 -1.93 -7.54
C PHE A 84 -16.97 -0.52 -7.78
N THR A 85 -18.28 -0.38 -7.67
CA THR A 85 -19.02 0.86 -7.98
C THR A 85 -19.84 1.39 -6.80
N GLN A 86 -20.08 0.56 -5.77
CA GLN A 86 -20.78 0.98 -4.56
C GLN A 86 -19.78 1.59 -3.56
N ARG A 87 -20.23 2.55 -2.75
CA ARG A 87 -19.37 3.34 -1.84
C ARG A 87 -18.53 2.49 -0.90
N GLY A 88 -19.12 1.49 -0.24
CA GLY A 88 -18.40 0.58 0.67
C GLY A 88 -17.30 -0.23 -0.02
N PRO A 89 -17.61 -0.97 -1.10
CA PRO A 89 -16.62 -1.66 -1.92
C PRO A 89 -15.51 -0.77 -2.48
N VAL A 90 -15.83 0.45 -2.95
CA VAL A 90 -14.83 1.43 -3.41
C VAL A 90 -13.91 1.87 -2.28
N GLN A 91 -14.47 2.21 -1.11
CA GLN A 91 -13.67 2.58 0.05
C GLN A 91 -12.76 1.42 0.50
N PHE A 92 -13.26 0.19 0.51
CA PHE A 92 -12.44 -0.98 0.81
C PHE A 92 -11.30 -1.15 -0.21
N TYR A 93 -11.57 -1.00 -1.50
CA TYR A 93 -10.55 -1.06 -2.55
C TYR A 93 -9.44 -0.01 -2.33
N ILE A 94 -9.82 1.21 -1.97
CA ILE A 94 -8.86 2.28 -1.63
C ILE A 94 -8.03 1.91 -0.40
N ASN A 95 -8.64 1.32 0.63
CA ASN A 95 -7.90 0.81 1.79
C ASN A 95 -6.87 -0.25 1.40
N MET A 96 -7.22 -1.16 0.48
CA MET A 96 -6.27 -2.14 -0.04
C MET A 96 -5.08 -1.47 -0.74
N GLN A 97 -5.31 -0.43 -1.55
CA GLN A 97 -4.24 0.34 -2.19
C GLN A 97 -3.32 1.00 -1.16
N ILE A 98 -3.85 1.58 -0.10
CA ILE A 98 -3.05 2.25 0.94
C ILE A 98 -2.21 1.25 1.72
N VAL A 99 -2.79 0.08 2.07
CA VAL A 99 -2.18 -0.91 2.97
C VAL A 99 -1.23 -1.85 2.24
N LEU A 100 -1.62 -2.36 1.07
CA LEU A 100 -0.87 -3.36 0.32
C LEU A 100 -0.09 -2.76 -0.87
N GLY A 101 -0.31 -1.47 -1.16
CA GLY A 101 0.25 -0.77 -2.31
C GLY A 101 -0.74 -0.70 -3.49
N ALA A 102 -0.64 0.36 -4.29
CA ALA A 102 -1.58 0.63 -5.40
C ALA A 102 -1.56 -0.43 -6.51
N GLY A 103 -0.56 -1.30 -6.53
CA GLY A 103 -0.47 -2.43 -7.46
C GLY A 103 -0.95 -3.77 -6.91
N PHE A 104 -1.62 -3.79 -5.76
CA PHE A 104 -1.98 -5.02 -5.01
C PHE A 104 -2.70 -6.09 -5.84
N GLU A 105 -3.48 -5.69 -6.85
CA GLU A 105 -4.25 -6.59 -7.72
C GLU A 105 -3.37 -7.56 -8.53
N THR A 106 -2.16 -7.13 -8.85
CA THR A 106 -1.21 -7.88 -9.67
C THR A 106 0.07 -8.21 -8.91
N ASP A 107 0.12 -7.95 -7.60
CA ASP A 107 1.29 -8.24 -6.78
C ASP A 107 1.36 -9.75 -6.49
N PRO A 108 2.42 -10.43 -6.92
CA PRO A 108 2.56 -11.86 -6.69
C PRO A 108 2.65 -12.25 -5.21
N GLN A 109 2.91 -11.30 -4.32
CA GLN A 109 2.89 -11.52 -2.88
C GLN A 109 1.49 -11.83 -2.35
N TYR A 110 0.43 -11.50 -3.11
CA TYR A 110 -0.98 -11.65 -2.71
C TYR A 110 -1.78 -12.49 -3.71
N PRO A 111 -1.44 -13.78 -3.94
CA PRO A 111 -2.08 -14.61 -4.97
C PRO A 111 -3.58 -14.83 -4.74
N TRP A 112 -4.02 -14.70 -3.49
CA TRP A 112 -5.41 -14.82 -3.10
C TRP A 112 -6.29 -13.65 -3.57
N ILE A 113 -5.69 -12.46 -3.82
CA ILE A 113 -6.41 -11.28 -4.31
C ILE A 113 -6.85 -11.48 -5.75
N TYR A 114 -5.93 -11.92 -6.62
CA TYR A 114 -6.19 -12.10 -8.03
C TYR A 114 -7.41 -12.99 -8.29
N LYS A 115 -7.53 -14.11 -7.58
CA LYS A 115 -8.65 -15.05 -7.69
C LYS A 115 -10.01 -14.42 -7.41
N ASN A 116 -10.07 -13.41 -6.55
CA ASN A 116 -11.29 -12.70 -6.18
C ASN A 116 -11.61 -11.52 -7.09
N LEU A 117 -10.59 -10.99 -7.78
CA LEU A 117 -10.74 -9.86 -8.70
C LEU A 117 -10.94 -10.28 -10.16
N GLU A 118 -10.85 -11.58 -10.47
CA GLU A 118 -11.06 -12.06 -11.83
C GLU A 118 -12.40 -11.54 -12.39
N ARG A 119 -12.34 -10.94 -13.59
CA ARG A 119 -13.50 -10.33 -14.27
C ARG A 119 -14.67 -11.30 -14.53
N ASN A 120 -14.38 -12.60 -14.56
CA ASN A 120 -15.36 -13.66 -14.71
C ASN A 120 -16.01 -14.11 -13.40
N ASN A 121 -15.71 -13.43 -12.30
CA ASN A 121 -16.34 -13.72 -11.03
C ASN A 121 -17.77 -13.13 -11.02
N ASN A 122 -18.76 -13.96 -11.26
CA ASN A 122 -20.19 -13.60 -11.32
C ASN A 122 -20.78 -13.23 -9.94
N LEU A 123 -19.97 -13.18 -8.90
CA LEU A 123 -20.44 -12.81 -7.56
C LEU A 123 -20.75 -11.32 -7.47
N PRO A 124 -21.81 -10.95 -6.72
CA PRO A 124 -22.08 -9.55 -6.40
C PRO A 124 -20.86 -8.87 -5.79
N GLN A 125 -20.62 -7.58 -6.11
CA GLN A 125 -19.45 -6.87 -5.61
C GLN A 125 -19.33 -6.83 -4.08
N LEU A 126 -20.43 -6.81 -3.36
CA LEU A 126 -20.44 -6.90 -1.89
C LEU A 126 -19.87 -8.23 -1.41
N GLU A 127 -20.31 -9.34 -2.00
CA GLU A 127 -19.81 -10.66 -1.62
C GLU A 127 -18.33 -10.82 -1.96
N ARG A 128 -17.86 -10.30 -3.11
CA ARG A 128 -16.44 -10.26 -3.46
C ARG A 128 -15.63 -9.44 -2.43
N THR A 129 -16.18 -8.30 -2.02
CA THR A 129 -15.57 -7.44 -1.02
C THR A 129 -15.47 -8.11 0.35
N ASP A 130 -16.53 -8.80 0.78
CA ASP A 130 -16.54 -9.53 2.06
C ASP A 130 -15.48 -10.65 2.07
N ARG A 131 -15.35 -11.39 0.98
CA ARG A 131 -14.33 -12.44 0.84
C ARG A 131 -12.92 -11.87 0.89
N LEU A 132 -12.67 -10.80 0.12
CA LEU A 132 -11.38 -10.10 0.15
C LEU A 132 -11.07 -9.52 1.53
N TYR A 133 -12.08 -8.95 2.21
CA TYR A 133 -11.94 -8.45 3.56
C TYR A 133 -11.47 -9.53 4.54
N LEU A 134 -12.12 -10.69 4.54
CA LEU A 134 -11.78 -11.79 5.44
C LEU A 134 -10.35 -12.30 5.18
N GLN A 135 -9.97 -12.49 3.92
CA GLN A 135 -8.64 -12.95 3.55
C GLN A 135 -7.57 -11.90 3.86
N THR A 136 -7.85 -10.62 3.58
CA THR A 136 -6.93 -9.53 3.92
C THR A 136 -6.74 -9.43 5.42
N LYS A 137 -7.84 -9.53 6.17
CA LYS A 137 -7.78 -9.51 7.64
C LYS A 137 -6.94 -10.65 8.16
N GLU A 138 -7.17 -11.87 7.72
CA GLU A 138 -6.37 -13.04 8.14
C GLU A 138 -4.88 -12.86 7.84
N TYR A 139 -4.54 -12.37 6.65
CA TYR A 139 -3.17 -12.06 6.27
C TYR A 139 -2.54 -10.98 7.17
N LEU A 140 -3.26 -9.87 7.38
CA LEU A 140 -2.77 -8.78 8.20
C LEU A 140 -2.63 -9.15 9.68
N ASP A 141 -3.53 -9.99 10.22
CA ASP A 141 -3.42 -10.54 11.58
C ASP A 141 -2.06 -11.22 11.78
N LYS A 142 -1.57 -11.95 10.78
CA LYS A 142 -0.31 -12.69 10.85
C LYS A 142 0.92 -11.78 10.73
N ILE A 143 0.87 -10.77 9.85
CA ILE A 143 2.06 -9.96 9.54
C ILE A 143 2.20 -8.70 10.38
N VAL A 144 1.10 -8.14 10.88
CA VAL A 144 1.13 -6.87 11.62
C VAL A 144 1.40 -7.08 13.11
N GLY A 145 0.83 -8.14 13.67
CA GLY A 145 0.96 -8.48 15.08
C GLY A 145 0.07 -7.65 16.00
N GLU A 146 0.02 -8.05 17.25
CA GLU A 146 -0.76 -7.36 18.28
C GLU A 146 -0.23 -5.93 18.47
N GLN A 147 -1.12 -4.94 18.51
CA GLN A 147 -0.75 -3.51 18.57
C GLN A 147 0.27 -3.07 17.51
N GLU A 148 0.21 -3.70 16.32
CA GLU A 148 1.10 -3.40 15.19
C GLU A 148 2.60 -3.65 15.45
N LYS A 149 2.91 -4.47 16.45
CA LYS A 149 4.28 -4.73 16.90
C LYS A 149 5.23 -5.11 15.77
N TYR A 150 4.84 -6.06 14.91
CA TYR A 150 5.74 -6.55 13.86
C TYR A 150 5.98 -5.50 12.76
N LEU A 151 4.97 -4.66 12.52
CA LEU A 151 5.10 -3.55 11.58
C LEU A 151 6.05 -2.48 12.14
N PHE A 152 5.97 -2.15 13.44
CA PHE A 152 6.91 -1.24 14.10
C PHE A 152 8.32 -1.80 14.13
N ASP A 153 8.50 -3.09 14.42
CA ASP A 153 9.81 -3.73 14.39
C ASP A 153 10.44 -3.64 12.98
N CYS A 154 9.65 -3.86 11.93
CA CYS A 154 10.09 -3.67 10.53
C CYS A 154 10.46 -2.21 10.26
N ALA A 155 9.62 -1.26 10.67
CA ALA A 155 9.86 0.16 10.49
C ALA A 155 11.16 0.62 11.18
N ASN A 156 11.40 0.18 12.41
CA ASN A 156 12.63 0.47 13.15
C ASN A 156 13.86 -0.11 12.46
N ARG A 157 13.79 -1.37 11.97
CA ARG A 157 14.90 -1.97 11.22
C ARG A 157 15.19 -1.19 9.93
N LEU A 158 14.16 -0.79 9.22
CA LEU A 158 14.30 -0.02 7.97
C LEU A 158 14.94 1.36 8.21
N GLN A 159 14.65 2.03 9.34
CA GLN A 159 15.29 3.29 9.69
C GLN A 159 16.81 3.16 9.89
N HIS A 160 17.25 2.03 10.44
CA HIS A 160 18.68 1.77 10.71
C HIS A 160 19.41 1.13 9.54
N LEU A 161 18.68 0.62 8.53
CA LEU A 161 19.27 0.08 7.32
C LEU A 161 19.78 1.21 6.43
N THR A 162 21.01 1.09 5.92
CA THR A 162 21.61 2.00 4.95
C THR A 162 22.19 1.19 3.79
N LEU A 163 22.40 1.84 2.66
CA LEU A 163 23.10 1.20 1.53
C LEU A 163 24.46 0.63 1.94
N ASP A 164 25.18 1.32 2.85
CA ASP A 164 26.51 0.90 3.28
C ASP A 164 26.50 -0.29 4.24
N ASN A 165 25.43 -0.49 5.02
CA ASN A 165 25.32 -1.59 5.97
C ASN A 165 24.51 -2.79 5.45
N MET A 166 23.98 -2.72 4.23
CA MET A 166 23.35 -3.86 3.56
C MET A 166 24.37 -4.95 3.27
N LYS A 167 24.20 -6.12 3.91
CA LYS A 167 25.07 -7.28 3.72
C LYS A 167 24.64 -8.10 2.50
N VAL A 168 24.78 -7.53 1.31
CA VAL A 168 24.40 -8.17 0.05
C VAL A 168 25.60 -8.17 -0.89
N GLY A 169 26.07 -9.36 -1.24
CA GLY A 169 27.20 -9.56 -2.15
C GLY A 169 26.79 -10.03 -3.54
N ARG A 170 27.74 -10.02 -4.48
CA ARG A 170 27.51 -10.54 -5.84
C ARG A 170 27.60 -12.06 -5.93
N ARG A 171 28.26 -12.72 -4.96
CA ARG A 171 28.57 -14.15 -5.04
C ARG A 171 27.35 -15.04 -4.82
N ASP A 172 26.49 -14.67 -3.86
CA ASP A 172 25.22 -15.33 -3.56
C ASP A 172 24.12 -14.29 -3.35
N TYR A 173 23.91 -13.46 -4.37
CA TYR A 173 23.00 -12.32 -4.29
C TYR A 173 21.58 -12.72 -3.86
N ILE A 174 21.05 -13.81 -4.47
CA ILE A 174 19.68 -14.25 -4.15
C ILE A 174 19.58 -14.72 -2.69
N GLY A 175 20.55 -15.51 -2.22
CA GLY A 175 20.59 -15.96 -0.82
C GLY A 175 20.72 -14.81 0.17
N ASP A 176 21.63 -13.86 -0.09
CA ASP A 176 21.83 -12.68 0.74
C ASP A 176 20.56 -11.81 0.81
N VAL A 177 19.84 -11.62 -0.32
CA VAL A 177 18.60 -10.86 -0.35
C VAL A 177 17.50 -11.60 0.40
N HIS A 178 17.38 -12.93 0.28
CA HIS A 178 16.45 -13.70 1.08
C HIS A 178 16.68 -13.52 2.59
N LEU A 179 17.95 -13.57 3.03
CA LEU A 179 18.30 -13.30 4.44
C LEU A 179 17.92 -11.88 4.84
N MET A 180 18.24 -10.89 4.02
CA MET A 180 17.88 -9.49 4.28
C MET A 180 16.36 -9.29 4.41
N LEU A 181 15.55 -9.88 3.52
CA LEU A 181 14.09 -9.79 3.59
C LEU A 181 13.53 -10.48 4.84
N HIS A 182 14.07 -11.65 5.20
CA HIS A 182 13.72 -12.36 6.42
C HIS A 182 14.06 -11.53 7.66
N ASP A 183 15.27 -10.99 7.74
CA ASP A 183 15.71 -10.19 8.89
C ASP A 183 14.92 -8.89 8.99
N MET A 184 14.53 -8.31 7.86
CA MET A 184 13.77 -7.07 7.82
C MET A 184 12.33 -7.25 8.30
N TYR A 185 11.63 -8.27 7.80
CA TYR A 185 10.22 -8.51 8.12
C TYR A 185 9.90 -10.01 8.17
N PRO A 186 10.30 -10.71 9.26
CA PRO A 186 10.19 -12.17 9.37
C PRO A 186 8.78 -12.72 9.13
N GLN A 187 7.76 -12.04 9.67
CA GLN A 187 6.36 -12.49 9.58
C GLN A 187 5.86 -12.42 8.14
N LYS A 188 6.12 -11.32 7.44
CA LYS A 188 5.76 -11.20 6.01
C LYS A 188 6.54 -12.18 5.15
N TYR A 189 7.82 -12.41 5.46
CA TYR A 189 8.65 -13.38 4.77
C TYR A 189 8.09 -14.80 4.90
N GLN A 190 7.62 -15.20 6.09
CA GLN A 190 7.04 -16.51 6.35
C GLN A 190 5.68 -16.72 5.67
N GLU A 191 4.88 -15.66 5.54
CA GLU A 191 3.56 -15.70 4.88
C GLU A 191 3.66 -15.62 3.34
N THR A 192 4.84 -15.39 2.77
CA THR A 192 5.06 -15.32 1.33
C THR A 192 5.83 -16.56 0.85
N GLU A 193 5.32 -17.26 -0.16
CA GLU A 193 5.98 -18.44 -0.72
C GLU A 193 7.39 -18.12 -1.20
N LYS A 194 8.35 -19.03 -0.95
CA LYS A 194 9.77 -18.84 -1.28
C LYS A 194 10.01 -18.61 -2.77
N ASP A 195 9.27 -19.31 -3.62
CA ASP A 195 9.39 -19.14 -5.07
C ASP A 195 8.87 -17.76 -5.51
N THR A 196 7.81 -17.27 -4.89
CA THR A 196 7.30 -15.91 -5.09
C THR A 196 8.33 -14.86 -4.67
N LEU A 197 8.98 -15.04 -3.51
CA LEU A 197 10.07 -14.16 -3.07
C LEU A 197 11.26 -14.20 -4.04
N THR A 198 11.64 -15.38 -4.51
CA THR A 198 12.72 -15.52 -5.50
C THR A 198 12.37 -14.81 -6.82
N ALA A 199 11.13 -14.93 -7.28
CA ALA A 199 10.64 -14.21 -8.46
C ALA A 199 10.64 -12.68 -8.22
N LEU A 200 10.20 -12.23 -7.04
CA LEU A 200 10.23 -10.80 -6.65
C LEU A 200 11.68 -10.27 -6.66
N ILE A 201 12.65 -11.04 -6.14
CA ILE A 201 14.07 -10.66 -6.15
C ILE A 201 14.57 -10.48 -7.58
N ARG A 202 14.27 -11.43 -8.48
CA ARG A 202 14.66 -11.33 -9.89
C ARG A 202 14.05 -10.12 -10.57
N THR A 203 12.73 -9.96 -10.48
CA THR A 203 12.01 -8.84 -11.06
C THR A 203 12.48 -7.50 -10.50
N GLY A 204 12.75 -7.42 -9.19
CA GLY A 204 13.24 -6.20 -8.56
C GLY A 204 14.67 -5.86 -8.98
N THR A 205 15.52 -6.87 -9.23
CA THR A 205 16.87 -6.68 -9.74
C THR A 205 16.85 -6.20 -11.20
N GLU A 206 16.02 -6.79 -12.04
CA GLU A 206 15.81 -6.34 -13.43
C GLU A 206 15.28 -4.91 -13.46
N LYS A 207 14.29 -4.60 -12.62
CA LYS A 207 13.76 -3.25 -12.46
C LYS A 207 14.83 -2.26 -12.00
N ALA A 208 15.67 -2.62 -11.04
CA ALA A 208 16.75 -1.79 -10.55
C ALA A 208 17.74 -1.44 -11.68
N TYR A 209 18.07 -2.41 -12.52
CA TYR A 209 18.96 -2.23 -13.66
C TYR A 209 18.33 -1.39 -14.78
N HIS A 210 17.14 -1.78 -15.25
CA HIS A 210 16.52 -1.15 -16.43
C HIS A 210 15.88 0.21 -16.13
N ASP A 211 15.24 0.35 -14.96
CA ASP A 211 14.47 1.55 -14.63
C ASP A 211 15.31 2.62 -13.92
N TYR A 212 16.34 2.21 -13.16
CA TYR A 212 17.16 3.09 -12.33
C TYR A 212 18.62 3.16 -12.72
N GLY A 213 19.12 2.24 -13.58
CA GLY A 213 20.53 2.12 -13.92
C GLY A 213 21.39 1.67 -12.74
N PHE A 214 20.83 0.88 -11.82
CA PHE A 214 21.54 0.38 -10.64
C PHE A 214 22.30 -0.90 -10.96
N GLU A 215 23.61 -0.85 -10.84
CA GLU A 215 24.51 -2.00 -11.09
C GLU A 215 25.10 -2.59 -9.81
N GLN A 216 24.99 -1.87 -8.69
CA GLN A 216 25.51 -2.34 -7.40
C GLN A 216 24.49 -3.25 -6.71
N ALA A 217 24.97 -4.31 -6.04
CA ALA A 217 24.13 -5.29 -5.38
C ALA A 217 23.21 -4.68 -4.30
N ASN A 218 23.75 -3.79 -3.47
CA ASN A 218 22.99 -3.09 -2.43
C ASN A 218 21.92 -2.14 -2.99
N HIS A 219 22.18 -1.46 -4.13
CA HIS A 219 21.19 -0.60 -4.78
C HIS A 219 20.01 -1.44 -5.32
N SER A 220 20.32 -2.57 -5.96
CA SER A 220 19.28 -3.49 -6.45
C SER A 220 18.50 -4.11 -5.30
N ALA A 221 19.19 -4.52 -4.23
CA ALA A 221 18.56 -5.07 -3.03
C ALA A 221 17.61 -4.06 -2.35
N MET A 222 17.93 -2.77 -2.37
CA MET A 222 17.03 -1.73 -1.87
C MET A 222 15.72 -1.67 -2.67
N ILE A 223 15.78 -1.77 -4.02
CA ILE A 223 14.56 -1.82 -4.84
C ILE A 223 13.72 -3.05 -4.47
N VAL A 224 14.36 -4.22 -4.35
CA VAL A 224 13.67 -5.46 -3.94
C VAL A 224 13.01 -5.29 -2.57
N LEU A 225 13.72 -4.72 -1.60
CA LEU A 225 13.22 -4.47 -0.25
C LEU A 225 11.98 -3.55 -0.27
N LEU A 226 12.03 -2.47 -1.04
CA LEU A 226 10.89 -1.56 -1.17
C LEU A 226 9.70 -2.23 -1.88
N MET A 227 9.95 -3.07 -2.90
CA MET A 227 8.91 -3.90 -3.50
C MET A 227 8.30 -4.88 -2.50
N PHE A 228 9.13 -5.51 -1.67
CA PHE A 228 8.66 -6.43 -0.64
C PHE A 228 7.79 -5.74 0.41
N ILE A 229 8.19 -4.56 0.90
CA ILE A 229 7.49 -3.85 1.99
C ILE A 229 6.24 -3.11 1.48
N LYS A 230 6.36 -2.37 0.36
CA LYS A 230 5.35 -1.44 -0.14
C LYS A 230 4.55 -1.95 -1.34
N GLY A 231 4.89 -3.15 -1.83
CA GLY A 231 4.29 -3.72 -3.03
C GLY A 231 5.13 -3.51 -4.30
N HIS A 232 4.96 -4.42 -5.27
CA HIS A 232 5.83 -4.51 -6.45
C HIS A 232 5.84 -3.26 -7.36
N LYS A 233 4.82 -2.38 -7.26
CA LYS A 233 4.70 -1.10 -7.99
C LYS A 233 4.88 0.12 -7.10
N PHE A 234 5.64 0.03 -6.02
CA PHE A 234 5.82 1.11 -5.04
C PHE A 234 6.24 2.45 -5.66
N ASP A 235 7.00 2.43 -6.74
CA ASP A 235 7.53 3.60 -7.45
C ASP A 235 6.53 4.25 -8.43
N GLN A 236 5.40 3.59 -8.65
CA GLN A 236 4.25 4.09 -9.41
C GLN A 236 3.03 4.31 -8.51
N ASP A 237 3.17 4.03 -7.21
CA ASP A 237 2.09 4.17 -6.25
C ASP A 237 1.83 5.65 -5.93
N PRO A 238 0.64 6.17 -6.23
CA PRO A 238 0.31 7.56 -5.96
C PRO A 238 0.30 7.89 -4.45
N PHE A 239 0.07 6.91 -3.58
CA PHE A 239 0.18 7.05 -2.13
C PHE A 239 1.63 7.05 -1.62
N CYS A 240 2.61 6.76 -2.51
CA CYS A 240 4.05 6.82 -2.22
C CYS A 240 4.76 7.87 -3.10
N PRO A 241 4.37 9.16 -3.08
CA PRO A 241 4.93 10.18 -3.99
C PRO A 241 6.44 10.40 -3.82
N TRP A 242 6.99 10.01 -2.65
CA TRP A 242 8.41 10.05 -2.35
C TRP A 242 9.22 9.04 -3.20
N ALA A 243 8.60 7.93 -3.60
CA ALA A 243 9.22 6.87 -4.37
C ALA A 243 9.05 7.05 -5.90
N ASN A 244 8.29 8.06 -6.34
CA ASN A 244 7.97 8.23 -7.75
C ASN A 244 9.23 8.28 -8.61
N ARG A 245 9.39 7.25 -9.46
CA ARG A 245 10.57 7.04 -10.32
C ARG A 245 10.82 8.24 -11.24
N ASP A 246 9.79 8.73 -11.91
CA ASP A 246 9.96 9.79 -12.91
C ASP A 246 10.43 11.10 -12.27
N LYS A 247 10.05 11.35 -11.02
CA LYS A 247 10.57 12.47 -10.22
C LYS A 247 12.00 12.23 -9.73
N LEU A 248 12.39 10.95 -9.50
CA LEU A 248 13.74 10.61 -9.07
C LEU A 248 14.76 10.74 -10.21
N ILE A 249 14.48 10.16 -11.38
CA ILE A 249 15.40 10.13 -12.52
C ILE A 249 15.56 11.48 -13.22
N LYS A 250 14.62 12.42 -13.05
CA LYS A 250 14.77 13.81 -13.52
C LYS A 250 15.97 14.54 -12.91
N TYR A 251 16.46 14.09 -11.76
CA TYR A 251 17.66 14.63 -11.15
C TYR A 251 18.88 14.00 -11.81
N LYS A 252 19.59 14.80 -12.62
CA LYS A 252 20.88 14.39 -13.21
C LYS A 252 21.86 14.05 -12.07
N GLY A 253 22.32 12.81 -12.03
CA GLY A 253 23.27 12.32 -11.04
C GLY A 253 23.72 10.90 -11.36
N SER A 254 24.80 10.43 -10.72
CA SER A 254 25.21 9.03 -10.82
C SER A 254 24.19 8.10 -10.17
N SER A 255 24.20 6.82 -10.49
CA SER A 255 23.37 5.80 -9.86
C SER A 255 23.49 5.79 -8.31
N ASN A 256 24.68 6.07 -7.78
CA ASN A 256 24.91 6.20 -6.34
C ASN A 256 24.09 7.35 -5.73
N VAL A 257 24.17 8.54 -6.34
CA VAL A 257 23.41 9.72 -5.86
C VAL A 257 21.91 9.46 -5.91
N LEU A 258 21.45 8.72 -6.91
CA LEU A 258 20.04 8.37 -7.05
C LEU A 258 19.59 7.38 -5.96
N ALA A 259 20.42 6.36 -5.68
CA ALA A 259 20.17 5.37 -4.63
C ALA A 259 20.15 6.00 -3.22
N GLU A 260 21.14 6.84 -2.90
CA GLU A 260 21.19 7.61 -1.64
C GLU A 260 19.96 8.52 -1.47
N ARG A 261 19.52 9.12 -2.55
CA ARG A 261 18.31 9.97 -2.53
C ARG A 261 17.05 9.16 -2.28
N LEU A 262 16.93 7.98 -2.88
CA LEU A 262 15.79 7.08 -2.65
C LEU A 262 15.77 6.61 -1.20
N GLU A 263 16.92 6.18 -0.66
CA GLU A 263 17.07 5.82 0.75
C GLU A 263 16.63 6.96 1.67
N LYS A 264 17.17 8.17 1.46
CA LYS A 264 16.83 9.34 2.27
C LYS A 264 15.33 9.65 2.25
N ARG A 265 14.70 9.59 1.07
CA ARG A 265 13.26 9.86 0.94
C ARG A 265 12.42 8.80 1.62
N ALA A 266 12.80 7.51 1.51
CA ALA A 266 12.14 6.43 2.21
C ALA A 266 12.18 6.63 3.73
N LYS A 267 13.34 7.03 4.28
CA LYS A 267 13.51 7.31 5.71
C LYS A 267 12.69 8.50 6.18
N VAL A 268 12.68 9.60 5.43
CA VAL A 268 11.88 10.79 5.76
C VAL A 268 10.39 10.47 5.78
N TRP A 269 9.92 9.68 4.81
CA TRP A 269 8.53 9.21 4.78
C TRP A 269 8.21 8.31 5.99
N LEU A 270 9.11 7.39 6.30
CA LEU A 270 8.96 6.46 7.42
C LEU A 270 8.89 7.20 8.77
N ASP A 271 9.77 8.19 8.97
CA ASP A 271 9.74 9.06 10.14
C ASP A 271 8.42 9.81 10.30
N ALA A 272 7.89 10.32 9.19
CA ALA A 272 6.59 10.98 9.19
C ALA A 272 5.44 10.00 9.51
N ALA A 273 5.49 8.78 8.99
CA ALA A 273 4.51 7.74 9.26
C ALA A 273 4.53 7.32 10.75
N ILE A 274 5.71 7.09 11.32
CA ILE A 274 5.87 6.72 12.74
C ILE A 274 5.41 7.85 13.67
N LYS A 275 5.86 9.08 13.45
CA LYS A 275 5.50 10.23 14.30
C LYS A 275 4.01 10.57 14.30
N ASN A 276 3.32 10.27 13.22
CA ASN A 276 1.87 10.50 13.11
C ASN A 276 1.03 9.29 13.53
N ASN A 277 1.67 8.24 14.04
CA ASN A 277 0.97 7.08 14.55
C ASN A 277 0.37 7.39 15.94
N PRO A 278 -0.98 7.31 16.11
CA PRO A 278 -1.64 7.62 17.38
C PRO A 278 -1.27 6.70 18.54
N ILE A 279 -0.75 5.48 18.31
CA ILE A 279 -0.28 4.59 19.40
C ILE A 279 0.92 5.21 20.11
N GLN A 280 1.85 5.83 19.39
CA GLN A 280 3.01 6.49 20.01
C GLN A 280 2.68 7.82 20.72
N ARG A 281 1.50 8.40 20.49
CA ARG A 281 1.07 9.63 21.16
C ARG A 281 0.45 9.38 22.55
N GLN A 282 0.22 8.12 22.93
CA GLN A 282 -0.38 7.72 24.22
C GLN A 282 0.64 7.17 25.22
N GLY A 283 1.90 7.10 24.91
CA GLY A 283 3.03 6.79 25.78
C GLY A 283 3.93 7.99 25.96
#